data_beb3e35fdf71a29e311f321c181c6aaf
#
_entry.id   beb3e35fdf71a29e311f321c181c6aaf
#
_cell.length_a   1.000
_cell.length_b   1.000
_cell.length_c   1.000
_cell.angle_alpha   90.00
_cell.angle_beta   90.00
_cell.angle_gamma   90.00
#
_symmetry.space_group_name_H-M   'P 1'
#
loop_
_entity.id
_entity.type
_entity.pdbx_description
1 polymer ?
#
loop_
_entity_poly.entity_id
_entity_poly.type
_entity_poly.pdbx_seq_one_letter_code
_entity_poly.pdbx_strand_id
1 'polypeptide(L)'
;MIRHIAQRYKDGNLIIQILVGIVLGGILGFIAHSGNSFAVNLTDLAAILGSLFVGALKAVAPVLVFVLVSASIVLKEFGRANGMKNVIILYLIGTFLASLTAVCVSFIFPTTLVLQNTSVAMSAAPSNIAVVLKDLVYKIVDNPLNAIATGNYIGILAWAIATGLALRHCSNETKRVFKDISEAITKIVKFVIRLAPFGIFGLVSISVAQTGFAALGGYAKLLFVLVGTMLFVAFVINAIIAFIVTRKNPYPLIMTCIKESAITAFFTRSSAANIPVNMNLCKKLELNEDLYSISIPLGATINMAGAAVTIAVLSLSAVYTLGIEVGFWNALLLSVIAAIGACGASGVAGGSLMLIPLACSLFGISNDIAMQVVAIGFIIGVIQDSVETALNSSTDVLFTAIVSNNTKEV
;
A
#
# COMPACT_ATOMS: atom_id res chain seq x y z
N MET A 1 -7.26 28.67 24.39
CA MET A 1 -6.11 27.75 24.50
C MET A 1 -6.35 26.44 23.72
N ILE A 2 -7.38 25.65 24.02
CA ILE A 2 -7.64 24.34 23.35
C ILE A 2 -7.83 24.50 21.83
N ARG A 3 -8.60 25.50 21.36
CA ARG A 3 -8.77 25.76 19.91
C ARG A 3 -7.45 26.11 19.20
N HIS A 4 -6.55 26.84 19.83
CA HIS A 4 -5.23 27.18 19.29
C HIS A 4 -4.31 25.93 19.19
N ILE A 5 -4.35 25.06 20.19
CA ILE A 5 -3.59 23.79 20.18
C ILE A 5 -4.12 22.86 19.08
N ALA A 6 -5.45 22.72 18.98
CA ALA A 6 -6.09 21.91 17.96
C ALA A 6 -5.79 22.43 16.53
N GLN A 7 -5.74 23.76 16.36
CA GLN A 7 -5.41 24.36 15.07
C GLN A 7 -3.94 24.17 14.71
N ARG A 8 -3.01 24.38 15.65
CA ARG A 8 -1.58 24.07 15.46
C ARG A 8 -1.33 22.60 15.18
N TYR A 9 -2.08 21.69 15.82
CA TYR A 9 -2.01 20.27 15.52
C TYR A 9 -2.50 19.97 14.08
N LYS A 10 -3.61 20.56 13.67
CA LYS A 10 -4.21 20.39 12.36
C LYS A 10 -3.30 20.93 11.24
N ASP A 11 -2.62 22.04 11.48
CA ASP A 11 -1.72 22.69 10.52
C ASP A 11 -0.29 22.12 10.56
N GLY A 12 0.03 21.31 11.58
CA GLY A 12 1.34 20.70 11.78
C GLY A 12 1.64 19.59 10.77
N ASN A 13 2.94 19.41 10.50
CA ASN A 13 3.41 18.32 9.63
C ASN A 13 3.17 16.96 10.31
N LEU A 14 2.31 16.13 9.70
CA LEU A 14 1.92 14.82 10.22
C LEU A 14 3.13 13.89 10.41
N ILE A 15 4.13 13.98 9.54
CA ILE A 15 5.35 13.18 9.61
C ILE A 15 6.10 13.46 10.91
N ILE A 16 6.32 14.76 11.22
CA ILE A 16 6.99 15.17 12.45
C ILE A 16 6.19 14.71 13.67
N GLN A 17 4.88 14.83 13.64
CA GLN A 17 4.00 14.39 14.72
C GLN A 17 4.09 12.88 14.96
N ILE A 18 4.15 12.06 13.88
CA ILE A 18 4.35 10.61 13.97
C ILE A 18 5.73 10.29 14.56
N LEU A 19 6.79 10.94 14.10
CA LEU A 19 8.15 10.74 14.63
C LEU A 19 8.23 11.08 16.12
N VAL A 20 7.60 12.19 16.55
CA VAL A 20 7.48 12.55 17.97
C VAL A 20 6.72 11.46 18.74
N GLY A 21 5.63 10.94 18.18
CA GLY A 21 4.87 9.83 18.78
C GLY A 21 5.73 8.57 18.97
N ILE A 22 6.53 8.20 17.96
CA ILE A 22 7.47 7.06 18.04
C ILE A 22 8.51 7.27 19.14
N VAL A 23 9.15 8.44 19.16
CA VAL A 23 10.21 8.74 20.15
C VAL A 23 9.65 8.73 21.57
N LEU A 24 8.55 9.46 21.82
CA LEU A 24 7.91 9.50 23.13
C LEU A 24 7.38 8.12 23.56
N GLY A 25 6.79 7.37 22.63
CA GLY A 25 6.35 5.99 22.87
C GLY A 25 7.51 5.05 23.21
N GLY A 26 8.63 5.17 22.49
CA GLY A 26 9.85 4.41 22.77
C GLY A 26 10.43 4.72 24.15
N ILE A 27 10.49 5.99 24.53
CA ILE A 27 10.98 6.42 25.87
C ILE A 27 10.04 5.87 26.96
N LEU A 28 8.75 6.06 26.84
CA LEU A 28 7.78 5.58 27.84
C LEU A 28 7.84 4.05 27.97
N GLY A 29 7.84 3.32 26.84
CA GLY A 29 7.94 1.88 26.83
C GLY A 29 9.25 1.36 27.45
N PHE A 30 10.38 2.03 27.20
CA PHE A 30 11.65 1.66 27.80
C PHE A 30 11.66 1.84 29.31
N ILE A 31 11.11 2.96 29.83
CA ILE A 31 10.98 3.18 31.27
C ILE A 31 10.03 2.13 31.88
N ALA A 32 8.95 1.76 31.21
CA ALA A 32 8.06 0.70 31.67
C ALA A 32 8.75 -0.68 31.68
N HIS A 33 9.57 -0.97 30.63
CA HIS A 33 10.34 -2.21 30.54
C HIS A 33 11.35 -2.37 31.69
N SER A 34 11.87 -1.26 32.23
CA SER A 34 12.77 -1.27 33.41
C SER A 34 12.04 -1.54 34.74
N GLY A 35 10.73 -1.78 34.75
CA GLY A 35 9.95 -2.13 35.93
C GLY A 35 9.37 -0.94 36.71
N ASN A 36 9.38 0.28 36.17
CA ASN A 36 8.79 1.43 36.80
C ASN A 36 7.25 1.34 36.79
N SER A 37 6.60 1.15 37.93
CA SER A 37 5.16 0.94 38.07
C SER A 37 4.32 2.10 37.51
N PHE A 38 4.76 3.33 37.64
CA PHE A 38 4.06 4.50 37.10
C PHE A 38 4.10 4.47 35.56
N ALA A 39 5.25 4.17 34.99
CA ALA A 39 5.41 4.07 33.53
C ALA A 39 4.61 2.88 32.95
N VAL A 40 4.52 1.77 33.66
CA VAL A 40 3.67 0.62 33.26
C VAL A 40 2.19 1.05 33.19
N ASN A 41 1.65 1.66 34.23
CA ASN A 41 0.27 2.16 34.23
C ASN A 41 0.00 3.19 33.12
N LEU A 42 0.97 4.07 32.85
CA LEU A 42 0.85 5.05 31.77
C LEU A 42 0.92 4.41 30.38
N THR A 43 1.72 3.36 30.25
CA THR A 43 1.78 2.55 29.00
C THR A 43 0.46 1.82 28.74
N ASP A 44 -0.19 1.30 29.75
CA ASP A 44 -1.50 0.65 29.62
C ASP A 44 -2.58 1.67 29.17
N LEU A 45 -2.55 2.87 29.71
CA LEU A 45 -3.42 3.96 29.24
C LEU A 45 -3.10 4.37 27.79
N ALA A 46 -1.82 4.47 27.45
CA ALA A 46 -1.40 4.78 26.10
C ALA A 46 -1.81 3.68 25.09
N ALA A 47 -1.80 2.42 25.51
CA ALA A 47 -2.25 1.29 24.68
C ALA A 47 -3.72 1.41 24.24
N ILE A 48 -4.57 2.11 25.02
CA ILE A 48 -5.95 2.40 24.62
C ILE A 48 -5.98 3.27 23.36
N LEU A 49 -5.09 4.28 23.25
CA LEU A 49 -4.99 5.12 22.05
C LEU A 49 -4.56 4.30 20.83
N GLY A 50 -3.63 3.36 21.03
CA GLY A 50 -3.22 2.41 20.00
C GLY A 50 -4.39 1.54 19.54
N SER A 51 -5.12 0.95 20.47
CA SER A 51 -6.28 0.09 20.18
C SER A 51 -7.42 0.85 19.49
N LEU A 52 -7.69 2.09 19.89
CA LEU A 52 -8.69 2.95 19.25
C LEU A 52 -8.28 3.29 17.81
N PHE A 53 -7.01 3.56 17.57
CA PHE A 53 -6.50 3.84 16.22
C PHE A 53 -6.64 2.61 15.30
N VAL A 54 -6.23 1.43 15.77
CA VAL A 54 -6.40 0.16 15.03
C VAL A 54 -7.87 -0.13 14.77
N GLY A 55 -8.74 0.07 15.78
CA GLY A 55 -10.18 -0.08 15.64
C GLY A 55 -10.80 0.86 14.60
N ALA A 56 -10.37 2.14 14.58
CA ALA A 56 -10.82 3.09 13.58
C ALA A 56 -10.38 2.72 12.17
N LEU A 57 -9.14 2.22 12.00
CA LEU A 57 -8.66 1.70 10.71
C LEU A 57 -9.50 0.48 10.27
N LYS A 58 -9.74 -0.47 11.19
CA LYS A 58 -10.56 -1.65 10.94
C LYS A 58 -11.99 -1.29 10.49
N ALA A 59 -12.58 -0.27 11.08
CA ALA A 59 -13.93 0.19 10.74
C ALA A 59 -14.04 0.76 9.32
N VAL A 60 -13.02 1.50 8.85
CA VAL A 60 -13.08 2.18 7.56
C VAL A 60 -12.52 1.36 6.39
N ALA A 61 -11.61 0.41 6.65
CA ALA A 61 -10.88 -0.30 5.60
C ALA A 61 -11.78 -1.09 4.62
N PRO A 62 -12.80 -1.87 5.04
CA PRO A 62 -13.65 -2.61 4.12
C PRO A 62 -14.41 -1.71 3.14
N VAL A 63 -15.00 -0.62 3.67
CA VAL A 63 -15.75 0.35 2.86
C VAL A 63 -14.80 1.11 1.93
N LEU A 64 -13.62 1.49 2.43
CA LEU A 64 -12.61 2.14 1.61
C LEU A 64 -12.23 1.29 0.41
N VAL A 65 -11.87 0.01 0.62
CA VAL A 65 -11.46 -0.90 -0.45
C VAL A 65 -12.57 -1.05 -1.49
N PHE A 66 -13.80 -1.30 -1.06
CA PHE A 66 -14.94 -1.41 -1.98
C PHE A 66 -15.12 -0.15 -2.82
N VAL A 67 -15.18 1.02 -2.18
CA VAL A 67 -15.47 2.30 -2.86
C VAL A 67 -14.33 2.70 -3.80
N LEU A 68 -13.07 2.64 -3.33
CA LEU A 68 -11.94 3.11 -4.15
C LEU A 68 -11.70 2.20 -5.35
N VAL A 69 -11.78 0.87 -5.17
CA VAL A 69 -11.61 -0.07 -6.29
C VAL A 69 -12.74 0.10 -7.31
N SER A 70 -14.00 0.17 -6.86
CA SER A 70 -15.13 0.42 -7.76
C SER A 70 -14.97 1.75 -8.50
N ALA A 71 -14.72 2.84 -7.78
CA ALA A 71 -14.54 4.16 -8.37
C ALA A 71 -13.37 4.19 -9.37
N SER A 72 -12.27 3.51 -9.06
CA SER A 72 -11.12 3.45 -9.94
C SER A 72 -11.44 2.82 -11.30
N ILE A 73 -12.40 1.91 -11.36
CA ILE A 73 -12.85 1.27 -12.61
C ILE A 73 -13.91 2.10 -13.31
N VAL A 74 -14.90 2.62 -12.57
CA VAL A 74 -16.01 3.43 -13.11
C VAL A 74 -15.52 4.73 -13.73
N LEU A 75 -14.56 5.40 -13.08
CA LEU A 75 -14.09 6.73 -13.49
C LEU A 75 -13.02 6.70 -14.59
N LYS A 76 -12.47 5.51 -14.91
CA LYS A 76 -11.41 5.41 -15.93
C LYS A 76 -11.99 5.47 -17.34
N GLU A 77 -11.52 6.46 -18.08
CA GLU A 77 -11.65 6.50 -19.52
C GLU A 77 -10.35 5.95 -20.13
N PHE A 78 -10.43 4.79 -20.76
CA PHE A 78 -9.32 4.27 -21.53
C PHE A 78 -9.29 5.02 -22.86
N GLY A 79 -8.45 6.05 -22.97
CA GLY A 79 -8.26 6.81 -24.20
C GLY A 79 -7.80 5.92 -25.36
N ARG A 80 -8.10 6.34 -26.59
CA ARG A 80 -7.71 5.65 -27.83
C ARG A 80 -6.32 6.08 -28.33
N ALA A 81 -5.48 6.70 -27.49
CA ALA A 81 -4.14 7.13 -27.90
C ALA A 81 -3.30 5.92 -28.36
N ASN A 82 -2.57 6.11 -29.46
CA ASN A 82 -1.68 5.09 -29.99
C ASN A 82 -0.62 4.72 -28.92
N GLY A 83 -0.41 3.42 -28.68
CA GLY A 83 0.48 2.92 -27.62
C GLY A 83 -0.14 2.79 -26.22
N MET A 84 -1.34 3.30 -25.97
CA MET A 84 -1.96 3.28 -24.64
C MET A 84 -2.12 1.86 -24.09
N LYS A 85 -2.51 0.89 -24.91
CA LYS A 85 -2.61 -0.52 -24.54
C LYS A 85 -1.27 -1.05 -24.02
N ASN A 86 -0.17 -0.72 -24.67
CA ASN A 86 1.16 -1.17 -24.30
C ASN A 86 1.61 -0.55 -22.97
N VAL A 87 1.29 0.72 -22.71
CA VAL A 87 1.57 1.37 -21.41
C VAL A 87 0.81 0.66 -20.30
N ILE A 88 -0.48 0.38 -20.48
CA ILE A 88 -1.30 -0.32 -19.48
C ILE A 88 -0.73 -1.71 -19.19
N ILE A 89 -0.35 -2.44 -20.22
CA ILE A 89 0.29 -3.77 -20.08
C ILE A 89 1.57 -3.66 -19.26
N LEU A 90 2.41 -2.66 -19.52
CA LEU A 90 3.66 -2.45 -18.77
C LEU A 90 3.39 -2.06 -17.32
N TYR A 91 2.38 -1.25 -17.03
CA TYR A 91 1.96 -0.93 -15.66
C TYR A 91 1.57 -2.20 -14.89
N LEU A 92 0.76 -3.06 -15.49
CA LEU A 92 0.31 -4.29 -14.86
C LEU A 92 1.44 -5.32 -14.69
N ILE A 93 2.26 -5.51 -15.72
CA ILE A 93 3.42 -6.40 -15.67
C ILE A 93 4.45 -5.90 -14.65
N GLY A 94 4.77 -4.60 -14.67
CA GLY A 94 5.70 -3.99 -13.72
C GLY A 94 5.23 -4.15 -12.27
N THR A 95 3.94 -3.91 -12.01
CA THR A 95 3.34 -4.08 -10.69
C THR A 95 3.36 -5.55 -10.25
N PHE A 96 3.04 -6.49 -11.14
CA PHE A 96 3.12 -7.92 -10.84
C PHE A 96 4.56 -8.39 -10.57
N LEU A 97 5.51 -8.00 -11.41
CA LEU A 97 6.93 -8.36 -11.21
C LEU A 97 7.50 -7.74 -9.93
N ALA A 98 7.07 -6.55 -9.55
CA ALA A 98 7.43 -5.93 -8.29
C ALA A 98 6.92 -6.74 -7.09
N SER A 99 5.66 -7.19 -7.13
CA SER A 99 5.08 -8.06 -6.11
C SER A 99 5.77 -9.43 -6.05
N LEU A 100 6.04 -10.04 -7.20
CA LEU A 100 6.76 -11.31 -7.26
C LEU A 100 8.18 -11.19 -6.70
N THR A 101 8.88 -10.09 -7.02
CA THR A 101 10.19 -9.77 -6.45
C THR A 101 10.10 -9.64 -4.92
N ALA A 102 9.07 -8.95 -4.41
CA ALA A 102 8.85 -8.78 -2.98
C ALA A 102 8.64 -10.13 -2.27
N VAL A 103 7.89 -11.02 -2.88
CA VAL A 103 7.71 -12.40 -2.39
C VAL A 103 9.05 -13.13 -2.35
N CYS A 104 9.82 -13.14 -3.44
CA CYS A 104 11.13 -13.77 -3.49
C CYS A 104 12.09 -13.20 -2.43
N VAL A 105 12.17 -11.87 -2.31
CA VAL A 105 13.03 -11.22 -1.31
C VAL A 105 12.58 -11.57 0.10
N SER A 106 11.28 -11.66 0.38
CA SER A 106 10.77 -12.06 1.70
C SER A 106 11.12 -13.49 2.06
N PHE A 107 11.23 -14.41 1.11
CA PHE A 107 11.75 -15.76 1.36
C PHE A 107 13.25 -15.77 1.69
N ILE A 108 14.03 -14.90 1.05
CA ILE A 108 15.48 -14.80 1.30
C ILE A 108 15.76 -14.07 2.62
N PHE A 109 14.98 -13.04 2.92
CA PHE A 109 15.13 -12.19 4.11
C PHE A 109 13.84 -12.18 4.94
N PRO A 110 13.47 -13.30 5.58
CA PRO A 110 12.24 -13.36 6.37
C PRO A 110 12.29 -12.33 7.51
N THR A 111 11.19 -11.63 7.69
CA THR A 111 10.99 -10.65 8.75
C THR A 111 9.82 -11.04 9.62
N THR A 112 9.94 -10.78 10.92
CA THR A 112 8.88 -11.02 11.91
C THR A 112 8.45 -9.71 12.55
N LEU A 113 7.22 -9.67 13.04
CA LEU A 113 6.58 -8.51 13.64
C LEU A 113 6.32 -8.77 15.12
N VAL A 114 6.23 -7.72 15.93
CA VAL A 114 5.71 -7.83 17.29
C VAL A 114 4.19 -7.64 17.23
N LEU A 115 3.46 -8.75 17.31
CA LEU A 115 1.99 -8.78 17.31
C LEU A 115 1.48 -9.09 18.72
N GLN A 116 0.35 -8.48 19.08
CA GLN A 116 -0.32 -8.73 20.36
C GLN A 116 -1.36 -9.86 20.20
N ASN A 117 -1.56 -10.67 21.25
CA ASN A 117 -2.59 -11.69 21.31
C ASN A 117 -2.60 -12.67 20.12
N THR A 118 -1.46 -13.25 19.79
CA THR A 118 -1.31 -14.23 18.71
C THR A 118 -1.95 -15.59 18.99
N SER A 119 -2.55 -15.78 20.17
CA SER A 119 -3.22 -17.02 20.62
C SER A 119 -4.57 -17.30 19.92
N VAL A 120 -5.02 -16.46 19.00
CA VAL A 120 -6.22 -16.72 18.21
C VAL A 120 -5.93 -17.79 17.17
N ALA A 121 -6.70 -18.87 17.22
CA ALA A 121 -6.59 -20.10 16.48
C ALA A 121 -5.92 -19.97 15.09
N MET A 122 -4.72 -20.53 14.98
CA MET A 122 -4.05 -20.74 13.71
C MET A 122 -4.84 -21.78 12.93
N SER A 123 -5.63 -21.37 11.95
CA SER A 123 -6.06 -22.31 10.92
C SER A 123 -4.82 -22.72 10.15
N ALA A 124 -4.45 -24.00 10.17
CA ALA A 124 -3.35 -24.50 9.39
C ALA A 124 -3.52 -24.05 7.92
N ALA A 125 -2.49 -23.44 7.35
CA ALA A 125 -2.56 -23.02 5.95
C ALA A 125 -2.84 -24.27 5.07
N PRO A 126 -3.82 -24.20 4.15
CA PRO A 126 -4.17 -25.33 3.34
C PRO A 126 -2.96 -25.76 2.49
N SER A 127 -2.51 -26.98 2.65
CA SER A 127 -1.35 -27.54 1.92
C SER A 127 -1.65 -27.88 0.45
N ASN A 128 -2.95 -27.93 0.09
CA ASN A 128 -3.40 -28.30 -1.25
C ASN A 128 -3.99 -27.09 -1.99
N ILE A 129 -3.46 -26.79 -3.18
CA ILE A 129 -3.94 -25.69 -4.03
C ILE A 129 -5.43 -25.79 -4.35
N ALA A 130 -5.99 -26.99 -4.50
CA ALA A 130 -7.42 -27.17 -4.75
C ALA A 130 -8.28 -26.67 -3.58
N VAL A 131 -7.83 -26.86 -2.33
CA VAL A 131 -8.50 -26.34 -1.15
C VAL A 131 -8.42 -24.82 -1.13
N VAL A 132 -7.24 -24.25 -1.42
CA VAL A 132 -7.04 -22.79 -1.49
C VAL A 132 -7.95 -22.16 -2.54
N LEU A 133 -7.98 -22.72 -3.75
CA LEU A 133 -8.84 -22.24 -4.84
C LEU A 133 -10.32 -22.35 -4.50
N LYS A 134 -10.72 -23.46 -3.87
CA LYS A 134 -12.10 -23.66 -3.41
C LYS A 134 -12.49 -22.59 -2.40
N ASP A 135 -11.66 -22.34 -1.38
CA ASP A 135 -11.92 -21.32 -0.36
C ASP A 135 -11.98 -19.91 -0.95
N LEU A 136 -11.11 -19.63 -1.94
CA LEU A 136 -11.14 -18.35 -2.66
C LEU A 136 -12.46 -18.17 -3.43
N VAL A 137 -12.92 -19.21 -4.15
CA VAL A 137 -14.20 -19.15 -4.88
C VAL A 137 -15.36 -18.91 -3.93
N TYR A 138 -15.41 -19.59 -2.78
CA TYR A 138 -16.45 -19.34 -1.77
C TYR A 138 -16.39 -17.91 -1.21
N LYS A 139 -15.18 -17.37 -0.96
CA LYS A 139 -15.02 -15.98 -0.53
C LYS A 139 -15.47 -14.96 -1.58
N ILE A 140 -15.27 -15.27 -2.88
CA ILE A 140 -15.69 -14.41 -4.00
C ILE A 140 -17.22 -14.33 -4.11
N VAL A 141 -17.94 -15.46 -3.92
CA VAL A 141 -19.39 -15.52 -4.07
C VAL A 141 -20.17 -15.17 -2.81
N ASP A 142 -19.50 -14.68 -1.79
CA ASP A 142 -20.12 -14.19 -0.56
C ASP A 142 -21.05 -12.99 -0.84
N ASN A 143 -22.06 -12.80 0.00
CA ASN A 143 -22.95 -11.64 -0.08
C ASN A 143 -22.13 -10.34 0.10
N PRO A 144 -22.30 -9.31 -0.78
CA PRO A 144 -21.49 -8.09 -0.71
C PRO A 144 -21.59 -7.35 0.63
N LEU A 145 -22.77 -7.31 1.24
CA LEU A 145 -22.96 -6.67 2.55
C LEU A 145 -22.29 -7.50 3.67
N ASN A 146 -22.42 -8.83 3.60
CA ASN A 146 -21.73 -9.72 4.54
C ASN A 146 -20.21 -9.61 4.40
N ALA A 147 -19.71 -9.60 3.16
CA ALA A 147 -18.27 -9.43 2.89
C ALA A 147 -17.72 -8.13 3.52
N ILE A 148 -18.45 -7.02 3.41
CA ILE A 148 -18.06 -5.74 4.03
C ILE A 148 -18.15 -5.83 5.56
N ALA A 149 -19.23 -6.41 6.11
CA ALA A 149 -19.45 -6.49 7.54
C ALA A 149 -18.45 -7.41 8.27
N THR A 150 -18.06 -8.51 7.62
CA THR A 150 -17.11 -9.49 8.19
C THR A 150 -15.64 -9.21 7.83
N GLY A 151 -15.39 -8.27 6.91
CA GLY A 151 -14.04 -8.00 6.39
C GLY A 151 -13.50 -9.12 5.48
N ASN A 152 -14.38 -9.77 4.72
CA ASN A 152 -13.97 -10.69 3.65
C ASN A 152 -13.42 -9.88 2.46
N TYR A 153 -12.14 -9.50 2.51
CA TYR A 153 -11.54 -8.61 1.51
C TYR A 153 -11.49 -9.20 0.10
N ILE A 154 -11.44 -10.53 -0.05
CA ILE A 154 -11.51 -11.19 -1.37
C ILE A 154 -12.91 -10.98 -1.98
N GLY A 155 -13.95 -11.20 -1.21
CA GLY A 155 -15.33 -10.90 -1.61
C GLY A 155 -15.54 -9.42 -1.90
N ILE A 156 -15.03 -8.54 -1.02
CA ILE A 156 -15.09 -7.07 -1.23
C ILE A 156 -14.44 -6.67 -2.55
N LEU A 157 -13.23 -7.20 -2.84
CA LEU A 157 -12.52 -6.90 -4.08
C LEU A 157 -13.29 -7.40 -5.30
N ALA A 158 -13.81 -8.64 -5.26
CA ALA A 158 -14.58 -9.23 -6.33
C ALA A 158 -15.84 -8.40 -6.64
N TRP A 159 -16.60 -8.03 -5.63
CA TRP A 159 -17.79 -7.18 -5.79
C TRP A 159 -17.45 -5.77 -6.21
N ALA A 160 -16.34 -5.21 -5.75
CA ALA A 160 -15.87 -3.90 -6.19
C ALA A 160 -15.52 -3.90 -7.70
N ILE A 161 -14.84 -4.94 -8.16
CA ILE A 161 -14.51 -5.12 -9.59
C ILE A 161 -15.80 -5.32 -10.40
N ALA A 162 -16.70 -6.21 -9.96
CA ALA A 162 -17.98 -6.47 -10.64
C ALA A 162 -18.82 -5.19 -10.76
N THR A 163 -18.97 -4.43 -9.67
CA THR A 163 -19.68 -3.14 -9.65
C THR A 163 -19.02 -2.14 -10.59
N GLY A 164 -17.68 -2.03 -10.53
CA GLY A 164 -16.92 -1.13 -11.39
C GLY A 164 -17.09 -1.43 -12.88
N LEU A 165 -17.06 -2.71 -13.26
CA LEU A 165 -17.25 -3.15 -14.64
C LEU A 165 -18.70 -2.94 -15.12
N ALA A 166 -19.69 -3.27 -14.28
CA ALA A 166 -21.11 -3.09 -14.61
C ALA A 166 -21.46 -1.62 -14.84
N LEU A 167 -20.86 -0.72 -14.07
CA LEU A 167 -21.10 0.73 -14.15
C LEU A 167 -20.12 1.48 -15.05
N ARG A 168 -19.23 0.79 -15.75
CA ARG A 168 -18.20 1.43 -16.58
C ARG A 168 -18.76 2.36 -17.68
N HIS A 169 -19.92 2.01 -18.23
CA HIS A 169 -20.62 2.76 -19.30
C HIS A 169 -21.83 3.54 -18.78
N CYS A 170 -21.90 3.79 -17.47
CA CYS A 170 -22.98 4.58 -16.87
C CYS A 170 -22.92 6.06 -17.30
N SER A 171 -23.99 6.79 -16.99
CA SER A 171 -24.09 8.22 -17.26
C SER A 171 -23.03 9.04 -16.50
N ASN A 172 -22.76 10.25 -16.96
CA ASN A 172 -21.81 11.15 -16.31
C ASN A 172 -22.27 11.55 -14.90
N GLU A 173 -23.57 11.61 -14.65
CA GLU A 173 -24.14 11.86 -13.34
C GLU A 173 -23.78 10.74 -12.36
N THR A 174 -23.91 9.48 -12.78
CA THR A 174 -23.51 8.33 -11.96
C THR A 174 -22.00 8.33 -11.69
N LYS A 175 -21.18 8.62 -12.70
CA LYS A 175 -19.71 8.77 -12.50
C LYS A 175 -19.40 9.85 -11.47
N ARG A 176 -20.09 10.99 -11.52
CA ARG A 176 -19.93 12.09 -10.56
C ARG A 176 -20.26 11.65 -9.14
N VAL A 177 -21.37 10.91 -8.96
CA VAL A 177 -21.76 10.36 -7.65
C VAL A 177 -20.64 9.43 -7.09
N PHE A 178 -20.10 8.52 -7.91
CA PHE A 178 -18.99 7.65 -7.50
C PHE A 178 -17.74 8.45 -7.11
N LYS A 179 -17.42 9.51 -7.84
CA LYS A 179 -16.34 10.43 -7.51
C LYS A 179 -16.57 11.09 -6.16
N ASP A 180 -17.74 11.66 -5.93
CA ASP A 180 -18.08 12.37 -4.69
C ASP A 180 -18.04 11.41 -3.48
N ILE A 181 -18.54 10.18 -3.63
CA ILE A 181 -18.47 9.14 -2.59
C ILE A 181 -17.02 8.76 -2.30
N SER A 182 -16.19 8.55 -3.33
CA SER A 182 -14.77 8.19 -3.14
C SER A 182 -13.98 9.30 -2.45
N GLU A 183 -14.26 10.56 -2.78
CA GLU A 183 -13.69 11.71 -2.10
C GLU A 183 -14.13 11.81 -0.64
N ALA A 184 -15.41 11.55 -0.35
CA ALA A 184 -15.93 11.55 1.01
C ALA A 184 -15.28 10.48 1.88
N ILE A 185 -15.19 9.23 1.40
CA ILE A 185 -14.52 8.14 2.11
C ILE A 185 -13.04 8.44 2.30
N THR A 186 -12.38 8.98 1.28
CA THR A 186 -10.97 9.42 1.38
C THR A 186 -10.77 10.48 2.47
N LYS A 187 -11.70 11.44 2.63
CA LYS A 187 -11.65 12.44 3.71
C LYS A 187 -11.78 11.80 5.08
N ILE A 188 -12.68 10.81 5.24
CA ILE A 188 -12.86 10.05 6.50
C ILE A 188 -11.55 9.32 6.85
N VAL A 189 -10.95 8.61 5.89
CA VAL A 189 -9.69 7.90 6.11
C VAL A 189 -8.55 8.86 6.46
N LYS A 190 -8.43 9.99 5.76
CA LYS A 190 -7.45 11.04 6.09
C LYS A 190 -7.64 11.56 7.53
N PHE A 191 -8.88 11.67 7.99
CA PHE A 191 -9.16 12.03 9.38
C PHE A 191 -8.65 10.95 10.36
N VAL A 192 -8.92 9.67 10.08
CA VAL A 192 -8.41 8.55 10.90
C VAL A 192 -6.87 8.55 10.90
N ILE A 193 -6.24 8.69 9.72
CA ILE A 193 -4.77 8.76 9.63
C ILE A 193 -4.21 9.96 10.40
N ARG A 194 -4.95 11.06 10.53
CA ARG A 194 -4.54 12.22 11.34
C ARG A 194 -4.43 11.89 12.83
N LEU A 195 -5.10 10.83 13.30
CA LEU A 195 -4.97 10.34 14.68
C LEU A 195 -3.74 9.42 14.87
N ALA A 196 -3.04 9.06 13.79
CA ALA A 196 -1.89 8.15 13.84
C ALA A 196 -0.80 8.53 14.87
N PRO A 197 -0.41 9.81 15.08
CA PRO A 197 0.60 10.15 16.08
C PRO A 197 0.27 9.64 17.48
N PHE A 198 -1.00 9.73 17.89
CA PHE A 198 -1.47 9.23 19.19
C PHE A 198 -1.56 7.70 19.22
N GLY A 199 -2.11 7.10 18.14
CA GLY A 199 -2.19 5.66 18.01
C GLY A 199 -0.81 5.00 18.01
N ILE A 200 0.13 5.56 17.24
CA ILE A 200 1.51 5.07 17.13
C ILE A 200 2.27 5.24 18.45
N PHE A 201 2.08 6.35 19.15
CA PHE A 201 2.61 6.55 20.51
C PHE A 201 2.19 5.38 21.42
N GLY A 202 0.91 5.02 21.44
CA GLY A 202 0.40 3.92 22.27
C GLY A 202 0.95 2.55 21.84
N LEU A 203 0.95 2.27 20.52
CA LEU A 203 1.45 0.99 19.99
C LEU A 203 2.94 0.80 20.24
N VAL A 204 3.76 1.83 20.04
CA VAL A 204 5.20 1.77 20.28
C VAL A 204 5.49 1.64 21.78
N SER A 205 4.75 2.37 22.64
CA SER A 205 4.90 2.26 24.09
C SER A 205 4.72 0.83 24.58
N ILE A 206 3.61 0.17 24.20
CA ILE A 206 3.34 -1.21 24.63
C ILE A 206 4.30 -2.22 24.02
N SER A 207 4.68 -2.05 22.74
CA SER A 207 5.63 -2.94 22.08
C SER A 207 7.00 -2.90 22.74
N VAL A 208 7.51 -1.69 23.03
CA VAL A 208 8.82 -1.52 23.69
C VAL A 208 8.76 -1.94 25.16
N ALA A 209 7.63 -1.73 25.86
CA ALA A 209 7.46 -2.22 27.23
C ALA A 209 7.54 -3.75 27.31
N GLN A 210 6.98 -4.46 26.34
CA GLN A 210 6.98 -5.94 26.32
C GLN A 210 8.30 -6.54 25.86
N THR A 211 8.97 -5.98 24.86
CA THR A 211 10.13 -6.62 24.18
C THR A 211 11.40 -5.78 24.22
N GLY A 212 11.39 -4.63 24.90
CA GLY A 212 12.51 -3.68 24.89
C GLY A 212 12.74 -3.11 23.48
N PHE A 213 13.97 -2.67 23.22
CA PHE A 213 14.34 -2.10 21.92
C PHE A 213 14.40 -3.12 20.77
N ALA A 214 14.21 -4.44 21.03
CA ALA A 214 14.17 -5.47 19.99
C ALA A 214 13.02 -5.23 19.00
N ALA A 215 11.87 -4.68 19.48
CA ALA A 215 10.76 -4.27 18.61
C ALA A 215 11.19 -3.26 17.54
N LEU A 216 11.94 -2.23 17.94
CA LEU A 216 12.42 -1.20 17.02
C LEU A 216 13.45 -1.76 16.03
N GLY A 217 14.28 -2.71 16.46
CA GLY A 217 15.20 -3.46 15.57
C GLY A 217 14.45 -4.26 14.51
N GLY A 218 13.34 -4.90 14.89
CA GLY A 218 12.44 -5.60 13.96
C GLY A 218 11.83 -4.67 12.91
N TYR A 219 11.37 -3.49 13.33
CA TYR A 219 10.83 -2.47 12.40
C TYR A 219 11.91 -1.91 11.46
N ALA A 220 13.15 -1.71 11.95
CA ALA A 220 14.26 -1.29 11.11
C ALA A 220 14.61 -2.36 10.06
N LYS A 221 14.68 -3.65 10.44
CA LYS A 221 14.89 -4.77 9.51
C LYS A 221 13.78 -4.83 8.45
N LEU A 222 12.51 -4.73 8.86
CA LEU A 222 11.36 -4.71 7.95
C LEU A 222 11.47 -3.55 6.95
N LEU A 223 11.78 -2.36 7.44
CA LEU A 223 11.94 -1.17 6.60
C LEU A 223 13.08 -1.34 5.59
N PHE A 224 14.21 -1.93 6.04
CA PHE A 224 15.35 -2.22 5.16
C PHE A 224 14.97 -3.20 4.03
N VAL A 225 14.22 -4.27 4.34
CA VAL A 225 13.73 -5.23 3.34
C VAL A 225 12.77 -4.56 2.36
N LEU A 226 11.82 -3.76 2.86
CA LEU A 226 10.87 -3.01 2.03
C LEU A 226 11.58 -2.04 1.07
N VAL A 227 12.39 -1.14 1.62
CA VAL A 227 13.10 -0.12 0.83
C VAL A 227 14.09 -0.76 -0.12
N GLY A 228 14.86 -1.76 0.35
CA GLY A 228 15.79 -2.53 -0.48
C GLY A 228 15.10 -3.21 -1.66
N THR A 229 13.93 -3.81 -1.44
CA THR A 229 13.11 -4.41 -2.50
C THR A 229 12.62 -3.36 -3.50
N MET A 230 12.12 -2.22 -3.02
CA MET A 230 11.64 -1.14 -3.90
C MET A 230 12.78 -0.56 -4.76
N LEU A 231 13.97 -0.39 -4.18
CA LEU A 231 15.16 0.04 -4.92
C LEU A 231 15.60 -1.02 -5.94
N PHE A 232 15.57 -2.30 -5.57
CA PHE A 232 15.86 -3.38 -6.51
C PHE A 232 14.88 -3.40 -7.68
N VAL A 233 13.59 -3.19 -7.42
CA VAL A 233 12.58 -3.04 -8.49
C VAL A 233 12.90 -1.83 -9.36
N ALA A 234 13.22 -0.68 -8.78
CA ALA A 234 13.51 0.55 -9.51
C ALA A 234 14.73 0.40 -10.44
N PHE A 235 15.83 -0.17 -9.95
CA PHE A 235 17.11 -0.20 -10.65
C PHE A 235 17.39 -1.49 -11.41
N VAL A 236 16.73 -2.60 -11.08
CA VAL A 236 16.96 -3.89 -11.74
C VAL A 236 15.74 -4.33 -12.55
N ILE A 237 14.59 -4.51 -11.93
CA ILE A 237 13.40 -5.03 -12.62
C ILE A 237 12.93 -4.05 -13.71
N ASN A 238 12.79 -2.77 -13.37
CA ASN A 238 12.38 -1.75 -14.34
C ASN A 238 13.44 -1.53 -15.43
N ALA A 239 14.73 -1.68 -15.11
CA ALA A 239 15.79 -1.63 -16.10
C ALA A 239 15.70 -2.80 -17.09
N ILE A 240 15.42 -4.01 -16.59
CA ILE A 240 15.20 -5.19 -17.46
C ILE A 240 14.00 -4.98 -18.36
N ILE A 241 12.87 -4.51 -17.82
CA ILE A 241 11.66 -4.23 -18.62
C ILE A 241 11.97 -3.20 -19.71
N ALA A 242 12.60 -2.07 -19.33
CA ALA A 242 12.92 -1.02 -20.27
C ALA A 242 13.92 -1.48 -21.35
N PHE A 243 14.93 -2.28 -20.98
CA PHE A 243 15.88 -2.86 -21.92
C PHE A 243 15.20 -3.83 -22.90
N ILE A 244 14.32 -4.71 -22.41
CA ILE A 244 13.59 -5.67 -23.28
C ILE A 244 12.76 -4.93 -24.31
N VAL A 245 12.08 -3.85 -23.92
CA VAL A 245 11.19 -3.08 -24.80
C VAL A 245 11.98 -2.23 -25.78
N THR A 246 13.03 -1.51 -25.32
CA THR A 246 13.72 -0.51 -26.15
C THR A 246 15.00 -1.00 -26.80
N ARG A 247 15.59 -2.11 -26.30
CA ARG A 247 16.92 -2.60 -26.68
C ARG A 247 18.05 -1.58 -26.54
N LYS A 248 17.81 -0.52 -25.75
CA LYS A 248 18.76 0.56 -25.47
C LYS A 248 19.12 0.57 -23.99
N ASN A 249 20.23 1.23 -23.62
CA ASN A 249 20.60 1.39 -22.21
C ASN A 249 19.49 2.13 -21.44
N PRO A 250 18.85 1.52 -20.43
CA PRO A 250 17.72 2.11 -19.73
C PRO A 250 18.12 3.16 -18.67
N TYR A 251 19.36 3.10 -18.18
CA TYR A 251 19.77 3.88 -17.00
C TYR A 251 19.73 5.39 -17.19
N PRO A 252 20.07 6.01 -18.33
CA PRO A 252 19.93 7.44 -18.50
C PRO A 252 18.49 7.91 -18.28
N LEU A 253 17.51 7.17 -18.82
CA LEU A 253 16.09 7.49 -18.64
C LEU A 253 15.62 7.23 -17.19
N ILE A 254 16.01 6.10 -16.57
CA ILE A 254 15.69 5.80 -15.18
C ILE A 254 16.21 6.91 -14.26
N MET A 255 17.47 7.33 -14.42
CA MET A 255 18.05 8.39 -13.59
C MET A 255 17.36 9.74 -13.79
N THR A 256 16.90 10.04 -15.00
CA THR A 256 16.10 11.25 -15.29
C THR A 256 14.74 11.17 -14.56
N CYS A 257 14.05 10.02 -14.64
CA CYS A 257 12.77 9.80 -13.92
C CYS A 257 12.95 9.90 -12.39
N ILE A 258 14.06 9.38 -11.85
CA ILE A 258 14.34 9.49 -10.42
C ILE A 258 14.59 10.95 -10.02
N LYS A 259 15.44 11.67 -10.74
CA LYS A 259 15.80 13.06 -10.40
C LYS A 259 14.62 14.02 -10.53
N GLU A 260 13.81 13.90 -11.57
CA GLU A 260 12.77 14.88 -11.88
C GLU A 260 11.40 14.50 -11.31
N SER A 261 11.11 13.21 -11.12
CA SER A 261 9.81 12.70 -10.61
C SER A 261 9.91 12.09 -9.22
N ALA A 262 10.78 11.08 -9.00
CA ALA A 262 10.79 10.33 -7.75
C ALA A 262 11.10 11.20 -6.53
N ILE A 263 12.02 12.17 -6.64
CA ILE A 263 12.36 13.06 -5.53
C ILE A 263 11.13 13.86 -5.08
N THR A 264 10.39 14.44 -6.01
CA THR A 264 9.18 15.21 -5.69
C THR A 264 8.10 14.30 -5.11
N ALA A 265 7.90 13.13 -5.70
CA ALA A 265 6.94 12.13 -5.23
C ALA A 265 7.27 11.62 -3.82
N PHE A 266 8.55 11.44 -3.50
CA PHE A 266 9.04 11.04 -2.18
C PHE A 266 8.58 12.02 -1.08
N PHE A 267 8.74 13.31 -1.30
CA PHE A 267 8.37 14.33 -0.31
C PHE A 267 6.87 14.62 -0.27
N THR A 268 6.16 14.53 -1.39
CA THR A 268 4.71 14.78 -1.44
C THR A 268 3.89 13.57 -0.97
N ARG A 269 4.43 12.35 -1.09
CA ARG A 269 3.75 11.09 -0.75
C ARG A 269 2.37 10.97 -1.42
N SER A 270 2.27 11.49 -2.64
CA SER A 270 1.03 11.50 -3.41
C SER A 270 1.32 11.45 -4.90
N SER A 271 1.04 10.29 -5.52
CA SER A 271 1.15 10.14 -6.97
C SER A 271 0.24 11.11 -7.71
N ALA A 272 -0.94 11.40 -7.17
CA ALA A 272 -1.87 12.37 -7.74
C ALA A 272 -1.31 13.81 -7.73
N ALA A 273 -0.64 14.22 -6.64
CA ALA A 273 0.00 15.53 -6.56
C ALA A 273 1.22 15.64 -7.50
N ASN A 274 1.81 14.50 -7.89
CA ASN A 274 2.97 14.46 -8.78
C ASN A 274 2.58 14.42 -10.28
N ILE A 275 1.30 14.29 -10.63
CA ILE A 275 0.82 14.28 -12.03
C ILE A 275 1.36 15.49 -12.83
N PRO A 276 1.25 16.76 -12.35
CA PRO A 276 1.75 17.89 -13.10
C PRO A 276 3.28 17.84 -13.33
N VAL A 277 4.04 17.33 -12.34
CA VAL A 277 5.49 17.15 -12.45
C VAL A 277 5.83 16.13 -13.54
N ASN A 278 5.14 14.98 -13.52
CA ASN A 278 5.32 13.91 -14.50
C ASN A 278 4.93 14.37 -15.92
N MET A 279 3.83 15.10 -16.07
CA MET A 279 3.42 15.65 -17.38
C MET A 279 4.46 16.64 -17.91
N ASN A 280 5.00 17.51 -17.05
CA ASN A 280 6.07 18.43 -17.45
C ASN A 280 7.35 17.68 -17.84
N LEU A 281 7.69 16.60 -17.12
CA LEU A 281 8.82 15.75 -17.48
C LEU A 281 8.60 15.05 -18.83
N CYS A 282 7.41 14.53 -19.09
CA CYS A 282 7.06 13.94 -20.39
C CYS A 282 7.21 14.96 -21.53
N LYS A 283 6.79 16.21 -21.30
CA LYS A 283 6.98 17.31 -22.26
C LYS A 283 8.46 17.62 -22.50
N LYS A 284 9.29 17.68 -21.45
CA LYS A 284 10.74 17.87 -21.55
C LYS A 284 11.43 16.73 -22.33
N LEU A 285 10.91 15.51 -22.22
CA LEU A 285 11.38 14.32 -22.93
C LEU A 285 10.80 14.23 -24.35
N GLU A 286 10.04 15.25 -24.79
CA GLU A 286 9.41 15.33 -26.12
C GLU A 286 8.54 14.10 -26.44
N LEU A 287 7.86 13.53 -25.45
CA LEU A 287 6.97 12.39 -25.64
C LEU A 287 5.67 12.81 -26.35
N ASN A 288 4.93 11.82 -26.88
CA ASN A 288 3.64 12.05 -27.51
C ASN A 288 2.62 12.59 -26.51
N GLU A 289 2.08 13.79 -26.74
CA GLU A 289 1.14 14.47 -25.83
C GLU A 289 -0.17 13.73 -25.68
N ASP A 290 -0.72 13.15 -26.75
CA ASP A 290 -1.95 12.36 -26.69
C ASP A 290 -1.78 11.12 -25.82
N LEU A 291 -0.58 10.57 -25.76
CA LEU A 291 -0.26 9.41 -24.94
C LEU A 291 -0.09 9.82 -23.46
N TYR A 292 0.81 10.77 -23.15
CA TYR A 292 1.15 11.08 -21.77
C TYR A 292 0.02 11.82 -21.02
N SER A 293 -0.81 12.59 -21.71
CA SER A 293 -1.96 13.26 -21.09
C SER A 293 -2.97 12.28 -20.49
N ILE A 294 -3.00 11.04 -20.98
CA ILE A 294 -3.87 9.97 -20.49
C ILE A 294 -3.08 9.00 -19.59
N SER A 295 -1.89 8.56 -20.03
CA SER A 295 -1.13 7.54 -19.32
C SER A 295 -0.65 8.00 -17.94
N ILE A 296 -0.22 9.24 -17.78
CA ILE A 296 0.27 9.77 -16.50
C ILE A 296 -0.83 9.84 -15.43
N PRO A 297 -2.01 10.45 -15.67
CA PRO A 297 -3.11 10.39 -14.72
C PRO A 297 -3.61 8.96 -14.43
N LEU A 298 -3.59 8.09 -15.43
CA LEU A 298 -3.95 6.69 -15.26
C LEU A 298 -2.91 5.95 -14.42
N GLY A 299 -1.63 6.13 -14.71
CA GLY A 299 -0.51 5.53 -13.97
C GLY A 299 -0.56 5.86 -12.49
N ALA A 300 -0.82 7.12 -12.14
CA ALA A 300 -0.99 7.57 -10.76
C ALA A 300 -2.05 6.79 -9.95
N THR A 301 -2.83 5.93 -10.60
CA THR A 301 -3.84 5.08 -9.96
C THR A 301 -3.66 3.57 -10.18
N ILE A 302 -3.01 3.12 -11.26
CA ILE A 302 -2.88 1.68 -11.56
C ILE A 302 -1.44 1.16 -11.59
N ASN A 303 -0.46 2.04 -11.75
CA ASN A 303 0.94 1.67 -11.74
C ASN A 303 1.50 1.76 -10.32
N MET A 304 1.22 0.76 -9.52
CA MET A 304 1.40 0.75 -8.07
C MET A 304 2.41 -0.31 -7.63
N ALA A 305 3.58 -0.35 -8.29
CA ALA A 305 4.64 -1.33 -8.02
C ALA A 305 5.11 -1.31 -6.56
N GLY A 306 5.32 -0.12 -5.98
CA GLY A 306 5.72 0.03 -4.58
C GLY A 306 4.63 -0.42 -3.61
N ALA A 307 3.34 -0.12 -3.91
CA ALA A 307 2.22 -0.60 -3.12
C ALA A 307 2.13 -2.13 -3.12
N ALA A 308 2.35 -2.77 -4.27
CA ALA A 308 2.38 -4.23 -4.39
C ALA A 308 3.51 -4.84 -3.56
N VAL A 309 4.70 -4.22 -3.54
CA VAL A 309 5.82 -4.60 -2.65
C VAL A 309 5.40 -4.49 -1.19
N THR A 310 4.80 -3.38 -0.78
CA THR A 310 4.35 -3.15 0.60
C THR A 310 3.37 -4.21 1.06
N ILE A 311 2.33 -4.48 0.24
CA ILE A 311 1.30 -5.49 0.55
C ILE A 311 1.95 -6.86 0.71
N ALA A 312 2.81 -7.28 -0.21
CA ALA A 312 3.44 -8.61 -0.20
C ALA A 312 4.38 -8.79 1.00
N VAL A 313 5.30 -7.85 1.24
CA VAL A 313 6.29 -7.95 2.33
C VAL A 313 5.63 -7.94 3.70
N LEU A 314 4.69 -7.01 3.95
CA LEU A 314 4.01 -6.91 5.25
C LEU A 314 3.14 -8.13 5.54
N SER A 315 2.45 -8.64 4.52
CA SER A 315 1.65 -9.86 4.68
C SER A 315 2.50 -11.09 4.96
N LEU A 316 3.64 -11.27 4.25
CA LEU A 316 4.57 -12.37 4.54
C LEU A 316 5.24 -12.21 5.90
N SER A 317 5.51 -10.98 6.35
CA SER A 317 6.01 -10.76 7.71
C SER A 317 5.02 -11.22 8.77
N ALA A 318 3.71 -11.03 8.56
CA ALA A 318 2.67 -11.59 9.43
C ALA A 318 2.66 -13.13 9.38
N VAL A 319 2.75 -13.70 8.19
CA VAL A 319 2.81 -15.15 7.95
C VAL A 319 3.98 -15.79 8.69
N TYR A 320 5.19 -15.23 8.56
CA TYR A 320 6.36 -15.71 9.27
C TYR A 320 6.25 -15.54 10.79
N THR A 321 5.66 -14.45 11.25
CA THR A 321 5.43 -14.21 12.69
C THR A 321 4.52 -15.25 13.30
N LEU A 322 3.52 -15.71 12.54
CA LEU A 322 2.56 -16.72 12.98
C LEU A 322 3.04 -18.16 12.73
N GLY A 323 4.22 -18.35 12.13
CA GLY A 323 4.75 -19.68 11.81
C GLY A 323 3.95 -20.43 10.74
N ILE A 324 3.25 -19.70 9.87
CA ILE A 324 2.46 -20.30 8.78
C ILE A 324 3.41 -20.68 7.63
N GLU A 325 3.34 -21.91 7.18
CA GLU A 325 4.11 -22.37 6.03
C GLU A 325 3.52 -21.85 4.72
N VAL A 326 4.38 -21.35 3.84
CA VAL A 326 3.98 -20.80 2.55
C VAL A 326 4.40 -21.72 1.43
N GLY A 327 3.43 -22.41 0.83
CA GLY A 327 3.67 -23.19 -0.39
C GLY A 327 3.86 -22.29 -1.62
N PHE A 328 4.51 -22.83 -2.66
CA PHE A 328 4.78 -22.13 -3.91
C PHE A 328 3.54 -21.47 -4.53
N TRP A 329 2.42 -22.16 -4.54
CA TRP A 329 1.18 -21.64 -5.14
C TRP A 329 0.58 -20.50 -4.35
N ASN A 330 0.65 -20.55 -3.01
CA ASN A 330 0.19 -19.45 -2.15
C ASN A 330 1.07 -18.21 -2.34
N ALA A 331 2.37 -18.40 -2.52
CA ALA A 331 3.32 -17.32 -2.80
C ALA A 331 3.04 -16.65 -4.16
N LEU A 332 2.79 -17.44 -5.19
CA LEU A 332 2.43 -16.94 -6.53
C LEU A 332 1.08 -16.21 -6.50
N LEU A 333 0.09 -16.78 -5.81
CA LEU A 333 -1.23 -16.19 -5.68
C LEU A 333 -1.19 -14.89 -4.88
N LEU A 334 -0.35 -14.82 -3.84
CA LEU A 334 -0.09 -13.56 -3.13
C LEU A 334 0.43 -12.48 -4.08
N SER A 335 1.38 -12.84 -4.98
CA SER A 335 1.92 -11.88 -5.96
C SER A 335 0.83 -11.31 -6.86
N VAL A 336 -0.11 -12.15 -7.31
CA VAL A 336 -1.26 -11.74 -8.13
C VAL A 336 -2.22 -10.85 -7.33
N ILE A 337 -2.61 -11.29 -6.12
CA ILE A 337 -3.56 -10.56 -5.27
C ILE A 337 -2.99 -9.21 -4.85
N ALA A 338 -1.71 -9.14 -4.49
CA ALA A 338 -1.05 -7.90 -4.12
C ALA A 338 -0.97 -6.92 -5.32
N ALA A 339 -0.69 -7.43 -6.53
CA ALA A 339 -0.67 -6.60 -7.73
C ALA A 339 -2.06 -6.05 -8.09
N ILE A 340 -3.11 -6.89 -8.05
CA ILE A 340 -4.49 -6.46 -8.29
C ILE A 340 -4.96 -5.48 -7.22
N GLY A 341 -4.69 -5.81 -5.95
CA GLY A 341 -5.02 -4.95 -4.81
C GLY A 341 -4.35 -3.58 -4.95
N ALA A 342 -3.05 -3.56 -5.27
CA ALA A 342 -2.29 -2.33 -5.43
C ALA A 342 -2.93 -1.37 -6.46
N CYS A 343 -3.46 -1.89 -7.57
CA CYS A 343 -4.19 -1.08 -8.55
C CYS A 343 -5.45 -0.40 -7.97
N GLY A 344 -5.93 -0.84 -6.82
CA GLY A 344 -7.04 -0.25 -6.08
C GLY A 344 -6.62 0.73 -4.98
N ALA A 345 -5.32 0.85 -4.70
CA ALA A 345 -4.81 1.66 -3.57
C ALA A 345 -5.00 3.18 -3.73
N SER A 346 -5.36 3.65 -4.92
CA SER A 346 -5.81 5.03 -5.20
C SER A 346 -4.83 6.16 -4.85
N GLY A 347 -3.51 5.96 -4.90
CA GLY A 347 -2.51 7.04 -4.78
C GLY A 347 -2.64 7.97 -3.54
N VAL A 348 -3.32 7.49 -2.49
CA VAL A 348 -3.52 8.20 -1.21
C VAL A 348 -2.49 7.68 -0.22
N ALA A 349 -1.89 8.57 0.56
CA ALA A 349 -0.93 8.18 1.60
C ALA A 349 -1.51 7.07 2.51
N GLY A 350 -0.76 5.97 2.68
CA GLY A 350 -1.17 4.80 3.45
C GLY A 350 -2.26 3.93 2.79
N GLY A 351 -2.63 4.19 1.54
CA GLY A 351 -3.64 3.40 0.82
C GLY A 351 -3.25 1.94 0.65
N SER A 352 -1.99 1.66 0.37
CA SER A 352 -1.46 0.30 0.24
C SER A 352 -1.59 -0.51 1.53
N LEU A 353 -1.40 0.15 2.69
CA LEU A 353 -1.50 -0.51 4.00
C LEU A 353 -2.92 -1.06 4.25
N MET A 354 -3.95 -0.36 3.78
CA MET A 354 -5.35 -0.80 3.92
C MET A 354 -5.68 -2.06 3.11
N LEU A 355 -4.79 -2.48 2.21
CA LEU A 355 -4.95 -3.69 1.40
C LEU A 355 -4.19 -4.90 1.97
N ILE A 356 -3.42 -4.74 3.04
CA ILE A 356 -2.75 -5.84 3.75
C ILE A 356 -3.75 -6.90 4.22
N PRO A 357 -4.93 -6.57 4.79
CA PRO A 357 -5.90 -7.58 5.18
C PRO A 357 -6.39 -8.45 4.03
N LEU A 358 -6.48 -7.91 2.80
CA LEU A 358 -6.77 -8.68 1.59
C LEU A 358 -5.74 -9.79 1.39
N ALA A 359 -4.45 -9.47 1.45
CA ALA A 359 -3.37 -10.42 1.27
C ALA A 359 -3.24 -11.40 2.45
N CYS A 360 -3.43 -10.93 3.69
CA CYS A 360 -3.45 -11.75 4.90
C CYS A 360 -4.58 -12.78 4.88
N SER A 361 -5.75 -12.43 4.33
CA SER A 361 -6.90 -13.33 4.25
C SER A 361 -6.66 -14.56 3.36
N LEU A 362 -5.68 -14.50 2.46
CA LEU A 362 -5.21 -15.64 1.67
C LEU A 362 -4.64 -16.76 2.55
N PHE A 363 -4.00 -16.39 3.65
CA PHE A 363 -3.36 -17.29 4.60
C PHE A 363 -4.24 -17.62 5.81
N GLY A 364 -5.52 -17.27 5.80
CA GLY A 364 -6.43 -17.47 6.92
C GLY A 364 -6.14 -16.58 8.14
N ILE A 365 -5.32 -15.56 8.00
CA ILE A 365 -5.00 -14.60 9.07
C ILE A 365 -6.25 -13.76 9.36
N SER A 366 -6.61 -13.68 10.64
CA SER A 366 -7.78 -12.92 11.08
C SER A 366 -7.62 -11.42 10.79
N ASN A 367 -8.75 -10.74 10.59
CA ASN A 367 -8.73 -9.30 10.34
C ASN A 367 -8.12 -8.51 11.51
N ASP A 368 -8.27 -8.98 12.74
CA ASP A 368 -7.68 -8.34 13.92
C ASP A 368 -6.15 -8.35 13.89
N ILE A 369 -5.55 -9.46 13.49
CA ILE A 369 -4.10 -9.57 13.33
C ILE A 369 -3.64 -8.75 12.10
N ALA A 370 -4.36 -8.84 10.98
CA ALA A 370 -4.04 -8.08 9.79
C ALA A 370 -4.06 -6.57 10.05
N MET A 371 -4.99 -6.08 10.87
CA MET A 371 -5.04 -4.66 11.24
C MET A 371 -3.90 -4.24 12.18
N GLN A 372 -3.35 -5.14 13.00
CA GLN A 372 -2.10 -4.85 13.73
C GLN A 372 -0.92 -4.70 12.76
N VAL A 373 -0.85 -5.52 11.70
CA VAL A 373 0.17 -5.38 10.66
C VAL A 373 0.03 -4.03 9.94
N VAL A 374 -1.20 -3.61 9.63
CA VAL A 374 -1.49 -2.27 9.10
C VAL A 374 -0.96 -1.18 10.02
N ALA A 375 -1.21 -1.30 11.32
CA ALA A 375 -0.75 -0.33 12.31
C ALA A 375 0.79 -0.26 12.39
N ILE A 376 1.48 -1.41 12.31
CA ILE A 376 2.95 -1.45 12.18
C ILE A 376 3.40 -0.78 10.88
N GLY A 377 2.69 -1.01 9.78
CA GLY A 377 2.91 -0.31 8.52
C GLY A 377 2.86 1.21 8.69
N PHE A 378 1.94 1.75 9.48
CA PHE A 378 1.90 3.19 9.79
C PHE A 378 3.08 3.67 10.65
N ILE A 379 3.63 2.82 11.53
CA ILE A 379 4.84 3.17 12.31
C ILE A 379 6.02 3.44 11.37
N ILE A 380 6.25 2.57 10.41
CA ILE A 380 7.32 2.71 9.40
C ILE A 380 6.92 3.56 8.21
N GLY A 381 5.66 3.96 8.12
CA GLY A 381 4.98 4.52 6.94
C GLY A 381 5.56 5.85 6.45
N VAL A 382 6.29 6.58 7.28
CA VAL A 382 6.92 7.83 6.84
C VAL A 382 7.92 7.58 5.71
N ILE A 383 8.83 6.63 5.89
CA ILE A 383 9.85 6.28 4.91
C ILE A 383 9.28 5.33 3.85
N GLN A 384 8.54 4.31 4.30
CA GLN A 384 7.96 3.31 3.41
C GLN A 384 7.08 3.96 2.33
N ASP A 385 6.11 4.79 2.70
CA ASP A 385 5.16 5.43 1.77
C ASP A 385 5.86 6.50 0.88
N SER A 386 6.91 7.15 1.38
CA SER A 386 7.73 8.04 0.57
C SER A 386 8.46 7.31 -0.56
N VAL A 387 9.12 6.17 -0.26
CA VAL A 387 9.83 5.37 -1.27
C VAL A 387 8.83 4.66 -2.20
N GLU A 388 7.72 4.16 -1.67
CA GLU A 388 6.61 3.58 -2.41
C GLU A 388 6.11 4.56 -3.49
N THR A 389 5.79 5.79 -3.08
CA THR A 389 5.27 6.82 -3.98
C THR A 389 6.32 7.26 -5.00
N ALA A 390 7.58 7.35 -4.59
CA ALA A 390 8.70 7.66 -5.48
C ALA A 390 8.83 6.61 -6.60
N LEU A 391 8.77 5.32 -6.25
CA LEU A 391 8.80 4.22 -7.20
C LEU A 391 7.58 4.26 -8.13
N ASN A 392 6.37 4.33 -7.59
CA ASN A 392 5.13 4.35 -8.37
C ASN A 392 5.16 5.49 -9.39
N SER A 393 5.41 6.71 -8.94
CA SER A 393 5.30 7.91 -9.76
C SER A 393 6.41 8.02 -10.82
N SER A 394 7.65 7.65 -10.51
CA SER A 394 8.73 7.68 -11.48
C SER A 394 8.56 6.66 -12.60
N THR A 395 7.95 5.51 -12.29
CA THR A 395 7.67 4.47 -13.30
C THR A 395 6.49 4.83 -14.21
N ASP A 396 5.60 5.75 -13.83
CA ASP A 396 4.59 6.30 -14.73
C ASP A 396 5.25 6.94 -15.97
N VAL A 397 6.27 7.77 -15.74
CA VAL A 397 7.01 8.41 -16.80
C VAL A 397 7.88 7.41 -17.56
N LEU A 398 8.58 6.52 -16.85
CA LEU A 398 9.45 5.52 -17.48
C LEU A 398 8.68 4.67 -18.49
N PHE A 399 7.56 4.07 -18.09
CA PHE A 399 6.80 3.18 -18.97
C PHE A 399 6.08 3.93 -20.09
N THR A 400 5.63 5.16 -19.86
CA THR A 400 5.12 6.02 -20.91
C THR A 400 6.20 6.36 -21.93
N ALA A 401 7.42 6.69 -21.48
CA ALA A 401 8.52 7.08 -22.33
C ALA A 401 9.02 5.94 -23.23
N ILE A 402 9.19 4.73 -22.68
CA ILE A 402 9.67 3.58 -23.47
C ILE A 402 8.66 3.17 -24.56
N VAL A 403 7.36 3.36 -24.32
CA VAL A 403 6.34 3.11 -25.35
C VAL A 403 6.28 4.24 -26.37
N SER A 404 6.32 5.50 -25.93
CA SER A 404 6.28 6.67 -26.82
C SER A 404 7.47 6.68 -27.80
N ASN A 405 8.67 6.33 -27.34
CA ASN A 405 9.86 6.28 -28.17
C ASN A 405 9.81 5.16 -29.20
N ASN A 406 9.25 4.00 -28.86
CA ASN A 406 9.07 2.90 -29.81
C ASN A 406 8.02 3.20 -30.89
N THR A 407 7.03 4.05 -30.61
CA THR A 407 6.02 4.45 -31.60
C THR A 407 6.50 5.55 -32.55
N LYS A 408 7.62 6.22 -32.25
CA LYS A 408 8.25 7.20 -33.17
C LYS A 408 9.18 6.55 -34.20
N GLU A 409 9.61 5.30 -33.98
CA GLU A 409 10.52 4.57 -34.88
C GLU A 409 9.76 3.64 -35.86
N VAL A 410 8.42 3.61 -35.83
CA VAL A 410 7.52 2.92 -36.77
C VAL A 410 6.72 3.94 -37.57
#